data_0f174dc2c0b186c20198d79893b4ed3e
#
_entry.id   0f174dc2c0b186c20198d79893b4ed3e
#
_cell.length_a   1.000
_cell.length_b   1.000
_cell.length_c   1.000
_cell.angle_alpha   90.00
_cell.angle_beta   90.00
_cell.angle_gamma   90.00
#
_symmetry.space_group_name_H-M   'P 1'
#
loop_
_entity.id
_entity.type
_entity.pdbx_description
1 polymer ?
#
loop_
_entity_poly.entity_id
_entity_poly.type
_entity_poly.pdbx_seq_one_letter_code
_entity_poly.pdbx_strand_id
1 'polypeptide(L)'
;MPATVIVGLQWGDEGKGKTTDFLAEQVAMVVRYQGGDNAGHTVVTGDEVFKLHLVPSGVLYPHITSVIGNGVVVNPATLIAELDMLTARGIDVSKVKVSRSAHVIMPYHVALDQGNEARLGGAKVGTTGRGIGPAYGDRAWRIGLRMEDLLDRAVLTDRISRALPDKNLLLGEMGLEAMAVDALVDQCLAWGRRLEGYLDDSTWLVQAALARGEHVLLEGAQGTLLDLDHGSYPFVTSSNPVAGGACTGGGIGPLQVDEVMGVMKAYATRVGSGPFPTELHDEIGAGIASRGHEVGTTTGRPRRVGWFDAMPLRYAVAVNSISSIMLNKLDILSGIPTIRLGVAYDVDGRRVDHWPSSASAIADATPIYEDFPGWDAPIHDVRSLADLPENARRYVTALEELAGVPIVLVSVGPERTQTIERAWRPMRHRGGMARS
;
A
#
# COMPACT_ATOMS: atom_id res chain seq x y z
N MET A 1 11.74 17.03 -13.08
CA MET A 1 10.52 16.47 -13.69
C MET A 1 9.84 15.63 -12.65
N PRO A 2 8.57 15.82 -12.35
CA PRO A 2 8.07 15.38 -11.06
C PRO A 2 7.78 13.90 -11.06
N ALA A 3 8.54 13.15 -10.23
CA ALA A 3 8.12 11.85 -9.73
C ALA A 3 7.66 12.01 -8.28
N THR A 4 6.39 11.74 -8.01
CA THR A 4 5.83 11.75 -6.66
C THR A 4 5.63 10.32 -6.20
N VAL A 5 6.15 9.99 -5.02
CA VAL A 5 5.94 8.68 -4.38
C VAL A 5 4.86 8.82 -3.31
N ILE A 6 3.83 7.96 -3.36
CA ILE A 6 2.81 7.89 -2.31
C ILE A 6 3.10 6.69 -1.40
N VAL A 7 3.27 6.95 -0.11
CA VAL A 7 3.51 5.93 0.91
C VAL A 7 2.52 6.02 2.06
N GLY A 8 2.10 4.87 2.61
CA GLY A 8 1.35 4.83 3.85
C GLY A 8 2.27 5.02 5.05
N LEU A 9 1.88 5.85 6.01
CA LEU A 9 2.68 6.15 7.21
C LEU A 9 2.37 5.23 8.39
N GLN A 10 1.38 4.34 8.26
CA GLN A 10 0.89 3.45 9.31
C GLN A 10 0.98 1.98 8.85
N TRP A 11 0.01 1.14 9.22
CA TRP A 11 -0.07 -0.29 8.85
C TRP A 11 -0.92 -0.57 7.61
N GLY A 12 -0.93 0.34 6.64
CA GLY A 12 -1.77 0.21 5.46
C GLY A 12 -3.20 0.75 5.68
N ASP A 13 -4.00 0.68 4.61
CA ASP A 13 -5.40 1.12 4.63
C ASP A 13 -5.62 2.61 4.98
N GLU A 14 -4.57 3.45 4.83
CA GLU A 14 -4.63 4.88 5.13
C GLU A 14 -5.46 5.69 4.11
N GLY A 15 -5.90 5.06 3.00
CA GLY A 15 -6.65 5.73 1.94
C GLY A 15 -5.77 6.24 0.79
N LYS A 16 -4.65 5.57 0.50
CA LYS A 16 -3.77 5.88 -0.65
C LYS A 16 -4.51 5.91 -1.98
N GLY A 17 -5.50 5.03 -2.18
CA GLY A 17 -6.33 5.05 -3.38
C GLY A 17 -7.07 6.38 -3.58
N LYS A 18 -7.65 6.97 -2.52
CA LYS A 18 -8.25 8.30 -2.58
C LYS A 18 -7.21 9.38 -2.89
N THR A 19 -6.00 9.27 -2.33
CA THR A 19 -4.90 10.20 -2.60
C THR A 19 -4.49 10.13 -4.07
N THR A 20 -4.30 8.92 -4.61
CA THR A 20 -3.99 8.71 -6.04
C THR A 20 -5.09 9.26 -6.93
N ASP A 21 -6.34 8.99 -6.60
CA ASP A 21 -7.51 9.50 -7.32
C ASP A 21 -7.57 11.04 -7.30
N PHE A 22 -7.32 11.66 -6.16
CA PHE A 22 -7.27 13.13 -6.04
C PHE A 22 -6.21 13.75 -6.93
N LEU A 23 -5.03 13.12 -7.03
CA LEU A 23 -3.90 13.59 -7.82
C LEU A 23 -4.00 13.20 -9.31
N ALA A 24 -4.91 12.30 -9.67
CA ALA A 24 -4.98 11.67 -10.99
C ALA A 24 -5.10 12.68 -12.15
N GLU A 25 -5.79 13.81 -11.95
CA GLU A 25 -5.95 14.83 -13.02
C GLU A 25 -4.62 15.46 -13.46
N GLN A 26 -3.61 15.42 -12.60
CA GLN A 26 -2.35 16.13 -12.81
C GLN A 26 -1.21 15.20 -13.25
N VAL A 27 -1.48 13.90 -13.39
CA VAL A 27 -0.46 12.91 -13.70
C VAL A 27 -0.71 12.22 -15.03
N ALA A 28 0.36 11.90 -15.75
CA ALA A 28 0.29 11.18 -17.02
C ALA A 28 0.44 9.66 -16.83
N MET A 29 1.03 9.24 -15.71
CA MET A 29 1.32 7.84 -15.44
C MET A 29 1.18 7.53 -13.95
N VAL A 30 0.58 6.38 -13.61
CA VAL A 30 0.56 5.82 -12.26
C VAL A 30 1.26 4.47 -12.28
N VAL A 31 2.27 4.30 -11.41
CA VAL A 31 3.09 3.09 -11.34
C VAL A 31 2.91 2.42 -9.99
N ARG A 32 2.38 1.21 -9.96
CA ARG A 32 2.42 0.33 -8.80
C ARG A 32 3.80 -0.28 -8.69
N TYR A 33 4.53 0.00 -7.59
CA TYR A 33 5.94 -0.37 -7.52
C TYR A 33 6.24 -1.61 -6.68
N GLN A 34 5.32 -2.08 -5.83
CA GLN A 34 5.54 -3.23 -4.96
C GLN A 34 4.23 -3.89 -4.50
N GLY A 35 4.34 -4.99 -3.73
CA GLY A 35 3.22 -5.78 -3.26
C GLY A 35 2.72 -6.74 -4.33
N GLY A 36 1.46 -7.08 -4.26
CA GLY A 36 0.77 -7.97 -5.19
C GLY A 36 -0.74 -7.82 -5.03
N ASP A 37 -1.49 -8.89 -5.29
CA ASP A 37 -2.95 -8.92 -5.14
C ASP A 37 -3.44 -8.98 -3.68
N ASN A 38 -2.51 -8.92 -2.70
CA ASN A 38 -2.81 -8.71 -1.29
C ASN A 38 -3.24 -7.26 -0.97
N ALA A 39 -2.98 -6.30 -1.85
CA ALA A 39 -3.47 -4.95 -1.70
C ALA A 39 -4.95 -4.83 -2.09
N GLY A 40 -5.62 -3.82 -1.56
CA GLY A 40 -6.98 -3.49 -1.90
C GLY A 40 -7.15 -1.98 -1.89
N HIS A 41 -7.14 -1.37 -3.08
CA HIS A 41 -7.43 0.05 -3.25
C HIS A 41 -8.90 0.23 -3.60
N THR A 42 -9.63 0.94 -2.76
CA THR A 42 -11.02 1.31 -3.05
C THR A 42 -11.03 2.73 -3.59
N VAL A 43 -11.58 2.89 -4.78
CA VAL A 43 -11.80 4.19 -5.43
C VAL A 43 -13.30 4.38 -5.62
N VAL A 44 -13.81 5.55 -5.24
CA VAL A 44 -15.21 5.92 -5.38
C VAL A 44 -15.30 7.01 -6.43
N THR A 45 -16.00 6.73 -7.54
CA THR A 45 -16.21 7.68 -8.63
C THR A 45 -17.71 7.80 -8.90
N GLY A 46 -18.30 8.92 -8.49
CA GLY A 46 -19.76 9.08 -8.48
C GLY A 46 -20.42 8.01 -7.61
N ASP A 47 -21.42 7.31 -8.16
CA ASP A 47 -22.11 6.22 -7.47
C ASP A 47 -21.42 4.86 -7.58
N GLU A 48 -20.27 4.78 -8.25
CA GLU A 48 -19.55 3.53 -8.48
C GLU A 48 -18.37 3.35 -7.52
N VAL A 49 -18.23 2.12 -7.03
CA VAL A 49 -17.10 1.70 -6.18
C VAL A 49 -16.25 0.68 -6.93
N PHE A 50 -14.98 0.99 -7.11
CA PHE A 50 -13.99 0.09 -7.68
C PHE A 50 -13.06 -0.43 -6.59
N LYS A 51 -12.89 -1.76 -6.54
CA LYS A 51 -11.95 -2.43 -5.64
C LYS A 51 -10.84 -3.02 -6.49
N LEU A 52 -9.67 -2.39 -6.48
CA LEU A 52 -8.51 -2.77 -7.29
C LEU A 52 -7.47 -3.48 -6.42
N HIS A 53 -6.87 -4.55 -6.96
CA HIS A 53 -5.86 -5.34 -6.27
C HIS A 53 -4.47 -5.20 -6.89
N LEU A 54 -4.37 -5.31 -8.22
CA LEU A 54 -3.11 -5.23 -8.98
C LEU A 54 -3.04 -3.99 -9.85
N VAL A 55 -4.13 -3.68 -10.54
CA VAL A 55 -4.17 -2.53 -11.46
C VAL A 55 -4.10 -1.23 -10.66
N PRO A 56 -3.21 -0.28 -11.04
CA PRO A 56 -3.12 1.02 -10.38
C PRO A 56 -4.42 1.81 -10.43
N SER A 57 -4.70 2.61 -9.40
CA SER A 57 -5.93 3.40 -9.28
C SER A 57 -6.14 4.38 -10.44
N GLY A 58 -5.07 4.77 -11.13
CA GLY A 58 -5.11 5.63 -12.32
C GLY A 58 -5.86 5.07 -13.53
N VAL A 59 -6.16 3.76 -13.58
CA VAL A 59 -6.87 3.12 -14.71
C VAL A 59 -8.26 3.71 -14.98
N LEU A 60 -8.88 4.33 -13.98
CA LEU A 60 -10.18 4.97 -14.11
C LEU A 60 -10.14 6.26 -14.97
N TYR A 61 -8.95 6.75 -15.31
CA TYR A 61 -8.74 7.96 -16.07
C TYR A 61 -8.14 7.65 -17.45
N PRO A 62 -8.85 7.91 -18.56
CA PRO A 62 -8.43 7.48 -19.89
C PRO A 62 -7.12 8.13 -20.39
N HIS A 63 -6.70 9.26 -19.80
CA HIS A 63 -5.43 9.89 -20.15
C HIS A 63 -4.21 9.24 -19.47
N ILE A 64 -4.40 8.49 -18.38
CA ILE A 64 -3.34 7.91 -17.57
C ILE A 64 -2.85 6.58 -18.13
N THR A 65 -1.54 6.41 -18.21
CA THR A 65 -0.91 5.10 -18.38
C THR A 65 -0.74 4.44 -17.02
N SER A 66 -1.39 3.28 -16.81
CA SER A 66 -1.35 2.54 -15.55
C SER A 66 -0.35 1.39 -15.63
N VAL A 67 0.71 1.44 -14.83
CA VAL A 67 1.85 0.52 -14.93
C VAL A 67 1.95 -0.36 -13.69
N ILE A 68 2.00 -1.67 -13.88
CA ILE A 68 2.41 -2.64 -12.87
C ILE A 68 3.92 -2.83 -13.01
N GLY A 69 4.68 -2.26 -12.06
CA GLY A 69 6.14 -2.19 -12.11
C GLY A 69 6.83 -3.52 -11.79
N ASN A 70 8.13 -3.57 -12.04
CA ASN A 70 8.96 -4.77 -11.85
C ASN A 70 9.08 -5.24 -10.40
N GLY A 71 8.75 -4.38 -9.43
CA GLY A 71 8.78 -4.75 -8.01
C GLY A 71 7.53 -5.50 -7.53
N VAL A 72 6.45 -5.52 -8.31
CA VAL A 72 5.21 -6.24 -7.99
C VAL A 72 5.37 -7.74 -8.23
N VAL A 73 4.74 -8.56 -7.37
CA VAL A 73 4.50 -9.97 -7.68
C VAL A 73 3.07 -10.11 -8.21
N VAL A 74 2.95 -10.63 -9.41
CA VAL A 74 1.69 -10.64 -10.17
C VAL A 74 1.06 -12.03 -10.14
N ASN A 75 -0.18 -12.11 -9.68
CA ASN A 75 -1.02 -13.27 -9.90
C ASN A 75 -1.75 -13.11 -11.25
N PRO A 76 -1.38 -13.87 -12.31
CA PRO A 76 -1.96 -13.67 -13.63
C PRO A 76 -3.48 -13.90 -13.67
N ALA A 77 -3.98 -14.87 -12.90
CA ALA A 77 -5.42 -15.15 -12.84
C ALA A 77 -6.20 -13.97 -12.23
N THR A 78 -5.69 -13.40 -11.13
CA THR A 78 -6.28 -12.21 -10.50
C THR A 78 -6.23 -11.01 -11.44
N LEU A 79 -5.11 -10.79 -12.12
CA LEU A 79 -4.96 -9.68 -13.07
C LEU A 79 -5.93 -9.79 -14.24
N ILE A 80 -6.08 -10.97 -14.85
CA ILE A 80 -7.02 -11.21 -15.94
C ILE A 80 -8.45 -10.93 -15.47
N ALA A 81 -8.85 -11.45 -14.31
CA ALA A 81 -10.18 -11.22 -13.76
C ALA A 81 -10.45 -9.73 -13.49
N GLU A 82 -9.44 -8.99 -13.01
CA GLU A 82 -9.55 -7.55 -12.75
C GLU A 82 -9.67 -6.74 -14.04
N LEU A 83 -8.89 -7.07 -15.09
CA LEU A 83 -9.00 -6.45 -16.42
C LEU A 83 -10.35 -6.74 -17.07
N ASP A 84 -10.84 -7.97 -16.97
CA ASP A 84 -12.14 -8.36 -17.51
C ASP A 84 -13.29 -7.64 -16.78
N MET A 85 -13.22 -7.51 -15.46
CA MET A 85 -14.18 -6.76 -14.64
C MET A 85 -14.19 -5.28 -15.01
N LEU A 86 -13.04 -4.65 -15.18
CA LEU A 86 -12.91 -3.24 -15.59
C LEU A 86 -13.50 -3.02 -16.98
N THR A 87 -13.16 -3.89 -17.93
CA THR A 87 -13.69 -3.84 -19.30
C THR A 87 -15.23 -4.00 -19.33
N ALA A 88 -15.76 -4.95 -18.55
CA ALA A 88 -17.21 -5.16 -18.43
C ALA A 88 -17.95 -3.94 -17.85
N ARG A 89 -17.27 -3.10 -17.07
CA ARG A 89 -17.78 -1.83 -16.53
C ARG A 89 -17.48 -0.62 -17.43
N GLY A 90 -17.01 -0.84 -18.66
CA GLY A 90 -16.75 0.23 -19.62
C GLY A 90 -15.45 1.01 -19.42
N ILE A 91 -14.54 0.53 -18.57
CA ILE A 91 -13.23 1.16 -18.37
C ILE A 91 -12.26 0.69 -19.48
N ASP A 92 -11.59 1.65 -20.11
CA ASP A 92 -10.56 1.37 -21.10
C ASP A 92 -9.26 0.90 -20.44
N VAL A 93 -8.94 -0.37 -20.62
CA VAL A 93 -7.72 -1.00 -20.09
C VAL A 93 -6.54 -1.03 -21.08
N SER A 94 -6.67 -0.41 -22.25
CA SER A 94 -5.64 -0.44 -23.32
C SER A 94 -4.31 0.18 -22.89
N LYS A 95 -4.35 1.14 -21.95
CA LYS A 95 -3.19 1.80 -21.38
C LYS A 95 -2.65 1.13 -20.11
N VAL A 96 -3.17 -0.04 -19.73
CA VAL A 96 -2.56 -0.84 -18.68
C VAL A 96 -1.30 -1.51 -19.23
N LYS A 97 -0.19 -1.38 -18.52
CA LYS A 97 1.09 -2.01 -18.83
C LYS A 97 1.61 -2.81 -17.65
N VAL A 98 2.18 -3.95 -17.95
CA VAL A 98 2.74 -4.88 -16.97
C VAL A 98 4.21 -5.09 -17.27
N SER A 99 5.06 -4.92 -16.29
CA SER A 99 6.49 -5.14 -16.45
C SER A 99 6.78 -6.58 -16.88
N ARG A 100 7.50 -6.76 -17.97
CA ARG A 100 8.06 -8.07 -18.39
C ARG A 100 8.87 -8.71 -17.26
N SER A 101 9.55 -7.89 -16.45
CA SER A 101 10.42 -8.33 -15.36
C SER A 101 9.70 -8.54 -14.01
N ALA A 102 8.40 -8.26 -13.90
CA ALA A 102 7.63 -8.56 -12.69
C ALA A 102 7.56 -10.07 -12.45
N HIS A 103 7.60 -10.48 -11.18
CA HIS A 103 7.57 -11.91 -10.83
C HIS A 103 6.14 -12.45 -10.79
N VAL A 104 6.01 -13.72 -11.15
CA VAL A 104 4.71 -14.43 -11.21
C VAL A 104 4.43 -15.11 -9.88
N ILE A 105 3.21 -14.94 -9.36
CA ILE A 105 2.67 -15.78 -8.30
C ILE A 105 2.13 -17.07 -8.94
N MET A 106 2.80 -18.18 -8.66
CA MET A 106 2.42 -19.51 -9.14
C MET A 106 1.40 -20.17 -8.21
N PRO A 107 0.60 -21.14 -8.70
CA PRO A 107 -0.37 -21.87 -7.85
C PRO A 107 0.26 -22.49 -6.59
N TYR A 108 1.48 -23.00 -6.68
CA TYR A 108 2.18 -23.55 -5.51
C TYR A 108 2.53 -22.48 -4.47
N HIS A 109 2.73 -21.20 -4.86
CA HIS A 109 2.94 -20.11 -3.90
C HIS A 109 1.71 -19.89 -3.03
N VAL A 110 0.53 -19.89 -3.64
CA VAL A 110 -0.75 -19.74 -2.93
C VAL A 110 -0.97 -20.93 -1.98
N ALA A 111 -0.76 -22.16 -2.46
CA ALA A 111 -0.91 -23.37 -1.67
C ALA A 111 0.06 -23.40 -0.46
N LEU A 112 1.32 -23.01 -0.66
CA LEU A 112 2.33 -22.91 0.39
C LEU A 112 1.99 -21.84 1.44
N ASP A 113 1.51 -20.66 1.02
CA ASP A 113 1.12 -19.58 1.94
C ASP A 113 -0.03 -20.03 2.84
N GLN A 114 -1.08 -20.59 2.24
CA GLN A 114 -2.25 -21.12 2.97
C GLN A 114 -1.89 -22.30 3.88
N GLY A 115 -1.07 -23.24 3.41
CA GLY A 115 -0.60 -24.37 4.17
C GLY A 115 0.26 -23.97 5.38
N ASN A 116 1.15 -23.00 5.21
CA ASN A 116 1.96 -22.46 6.31
C ASN A 116 1.12 -21.77 7.38
N GLU A 117 0.16 -20.91 6.99
CA GLU A 117 -0.75 -20.26 7.94
C GLU A 117 -1.60 -21.30 8.71
N ALA A 118 -2.08 -22.34 8.03
CA ALA A 118 -2.82 -23.43 8.68
C ALA A 118 -1.96 -24.18 9.70
N ARG A 119 -0.70 -24.49 9.34
CA ARG A 119 0.26 -25.21 10.21
C ARG A 119 0.64 -24.42 11.45
N LEU A 120 0.80 -23.09 11.33
CA LEU A 120 1.18 -22.20 12.44
C LEU A 120 0.06 -21.99 13.45
N GLY A 121 -1.21 -22.22 13.09
CA GLY A 121 -2.33 -22.13 14.02
C GLY A 121 -2.38 -20.80 14.78
N GLY A 122 -2.16 -20.84 16.11
CA GLY A 122 -2.16 -19.66 16.96
C GLY A 122 -0.94 -18.74 16.77
N ALA A 123 0.16 -19.23 16.20
CA ALA A 123 1.39 -18.47 15.92
C ALA A 123 1.42 -17.90 14.48
N LYS A 124 0.30 -17.93 13.76
CA LYS A 124 0.20 -17.41 12.39
C LYS A 124 0.54 -15.92 12.32
N VAL A 125 1.16 -15.54 11.22
CA VAL A 125 1.46 -14.13 10.91
C VAL A 125 0.18 -13.38 10.54
N GLY A 126 -0.82 -14.07 10.01
CA GLY A 126 -2.08 -13.50 9.55
C GLY A 126 -1.98 -12.99 8.11
N THR A 127 -1.29 -13.74 7.25
CA THR A 127 -1.15 -13.40 5.83
C THR A 127 -2.51 -13.35 5.12
N THR A 128 -2.51 -12.88 3.87
CA THR A 128 -3.72 -12.88 3.03
C THR A 128 -3.96 -14.22 2.35
N GLY A 129 -3.04 -15.19 2.46
CA GLY A 129 -3.13 -16.49 1.79
C GLY A 129 -3.03 -16.41 0.26
N ARG A 130 -2.43 -15.34 -0.27
CA ARG A 130 -2.32 -15.04 -1.71
C ARG A 130 -0.98 -15.43 -2.34
N GLY A 131 -0.08 -16.06 -1.57
CA GLY A 131 1.22 -16.50 -2.07
C GLY A 131 2.27 -15.41 -2.20
N ILE A 132 2.06 -14.24 -1.60
CA ILE A 132 2.96 -13.08 -1.70
C ILE A 132 4.34 -13.41 -1.13
N GLY A 133 4.40 -13.90 0.12
CA GLY A 133 5.65 -14.27 0.79
C GLY A 133 6.45 -15.31 0.02
N PRO A 134 5.88 -16.47 -0.33
CA PRO A 134 6.56 -17.47 -1.15
C PRO A 134 7.06 -16.95 -2.50
N ALA A 135 6.30 -16.07 -3.20
CA ALA A 135 6.72 -15.50 -4.47
C ALA A 135 7.92 -14.54 -4.33
N TYR A 136 7.93 -13.67 -3.30
CA TYR A 136 9.11 -12.84 -2.99
C TYR A 136 10.30 -13.68 -2.52
N GLY A 137 10.07 -14.80 -1.81
CA GLY A 137 11.09 -15.77 -1.46
C GLY A 137 11.76 -16.36 -2.70
N ASP A 138 10.98 -16.85 -3.65
CA ASP A 138 11.50 -17.41 -4.90
C ASP A 138 12.23 -16.35 -5.75
N ARG A 139 11.77 -15.10 -5.74
CA ARG A 139 12.48 -13.97 -6.35
C ARG A 139 13.86 -13.80 -5.72
N ALA A 140 13.97 -13.80 -4.40
CA ALA A 140 15.24 -13.64 -3.68
C ALA A 140 16.17 -14.85 -3.91
N TRP A 141 15.64 -16.04 -3.99
CA TRP A 141 16.37 -17.27 -4.34
C TRP A 141 16.73 -17.37 -5.82
N ARG A 142 16.18 -16.50 -6.68
CA ARG A 142 16.42 -16.45 -8.13
C ARG A 142 15.91 -17.67 -8.89
N ILE A 143 14.84 -18.28 -8.38
CA ILE A 143 14.14 -19.43 -8.99
C ILE A 143 12.74 -19.07 -9.48
N GLY A 144 12.27 -17.85 -9.18
CA GLY A 144 10.95 -17.37 -9.57
C GLY A 144 10.82 -17.14 -11.07
N LEU A 145 9.60 -17.28 -11.58
CA LEU A 145 9.23 -16.94 -12.95
C LEU A 145 8.94 -15.44 -13.09
N ARG A 146 9.20 -14.88 -14.27
CA ARG A 146 8.84 -13.52 -14.65
C ARG A 146 7.67 -13.52 -15.63
N MET A 147 7.02 -12.38 -15.80
CA MET A 147 5.89 -12.23 -16.71
C MET A 147 6.28 -12.52 -18.17
N GLU A 148 7.49 -12.18 -18.60
CA GLU A 148 8.01 -12.51 -19.93
C GLU A 148 8.13 -14.00 -20.18
N ASP A 149 8.43 -14.80 -19.15
CA ASP A 149 8.59 -16.26 -19.26
C ASP A 149 7.27 -16.96 -19.64
N LEU A 150 6.11 -16.33 -19.38
CA LEU A 150 4.80 -16.88 -19.70
C LEU A 150 4.56 -17.04 -21.22
N LEU A 151 5.44 -16.47 -22.04
CA LEU A 151 5.33 -16.54 -23.53
C LEU A 151 6.16 -17.67 -24.13
N ASP A 152 7.04 -18.33 -23.36
CA ASP A 152 7.98 -19.32 -23.87
C ASP A 152 7.83 -20.68 -23.15
N ARG A 153 7.33 -21.69 -23.87
CA ARG A 153 7.14 -23.04 -23.34
C ARG A 153 8.46 -23.67 -22.86
N ALA A 154 9.54 -23.49 -23.57
CA ALA A 154 10.82 -24.13 -23.22
C ALA A 154 11.40 -23.53 -21.93
N VAL A 155 11.34 -22.21 -21.80
CA VAL A 155 11.73 -21.49 -20.57
C VAL A 155 10.83 -21.90 -19.39
N LEU A 156 9.52 -21.96 -19.57
CA LEU A 156 8.57 -22.40 -18.54
C LEU A 156 8.87 -23.83 -18.08
N THR A 157 9.04 -24.77 -19.04
CA THR A 157 9.31 -26.17 -18.72
C THR A 157 10.59 -26.31 -17.92
N ASP A 158 11.69 -25.65 -18.36
CA ASP A 158 12.98 -25.70 -17.66
C ASP A 158 12.88 -25.15 -16.23
N ARG A 159 12.34 -23.94 -16.06
CA ARG A 159 12.27 -23.27 -14.75
C ARG A 159 11.33 -23.96 -13.77
N ILE A 160 10.15 -24.40 -14.25
CA ILE A 160 9.16 -25.09 -13.40
C ILE A 160 9.73 -26.47 -13.00
N SER A 161 10.37 -27.21 -13.92
CA SER A 161 10.97 -28.52 -13.61
C SER A 161 12.06 -28.44 -12.55
N ARG A 162 12.79 -27.32 -12.47
CA ARG A 162 13.82 -27.11 -11.44
C ARG A 162 13.22 -26.70 -10.09
N ALA A 163 12.16 -25.88 -10.06
CA ALA A 163 11.62 -25.38 -8.82
C ALA A 163 10.58 -26.33 -8.17
N LEU A 164 9.80 -27.04 -8.98
CA LEU A 164 8.63 -27.78 -8.53
C LEU A 164 8.94 -28.98 -7.61
N PRO A 165 10.05 -29.74 -7.75
CA PRO A 165 10.34 -30.84 -6.84
C PRO A 165 10.39 -30.41 -5.37
N ASP A 166 11.09 -29.33 -5.05
CA ASP A 166 11.19 -28.81 -3.69
C ASP A 166 9.84 -28.27 -3.20
N LYS A 167 9.06 -27.64 -4.08
CA LYS A 167 7.71 -27.17 -3.75
C LYS A 167 6.77 -28.32 -3.44
N ASN A 168 6.78 -29.39 -4.25
CA ASN A 168 5.97 -30.57 -4.05
C ASN A 168 6.35 -31.31 -2.76
N LEU A 169 7.63 -31.36 -2.40
CA LEU A 169 8.07 -31.90 -1.11
C LEU A 169 7.40 -31.14 0.05
N LEU A 170 7.48 -29.80 0.03
CA LEU A 170 6.85 -28.96 1.07
C LEU A 170 5.32 -29.09 1.09
N LEU A 171 4.68 -29.15 -0.08
CA LEU A 171 3.23 -29.40 -0.17
C LEU A 171 2.86 -30.75 0.44
N GLY A 172 3.62 -31.80 0.15
CA GLY A 172 3.42 -33.13 0.72
C GLY A 172 3.55 -33.16 2.24
N GLU A 173 4.52 -32.45 2.82
CA GLU A 173 4.66 -32.30 4.27
C GLU A 173 3.46 -31.59 4.92
N MET A 174 2.74 -30.77 4.17
CA MET A 174 1.51 -30.10 4.60
C MET A 174 0.24 -30.91 4.32
N GLY A 175 0.37 -32.10 3.73
CA GLY A 175 -0.76 -32.94 3.33
C GLY A 175 -1.51 -32.42 2.10
N LEU A 176 -0.86 -31.60 1.29
CA LEU A 176 -1.40 -31.06 0.05
C LEU A 176 -0.95 -31.85 -1.17
N GLU A 177 -1.74 -31.84 -2.23
CA GLU A 177 -1.43 -32.57 -3.46
C GLU A 177 -0.24 -31.98 -4.22
N ALA A 178 0.57 -32.87 -4.79
CA ALA A 178 1.66 -32.48 -5.67
C ALA A 178 1.10 -31.92 -7.00
N MET A 179 1.78 -30.92 -7.54
CA MET A 179 1.46 -30.32 -8.85
C MET A 179 2.31 -30.94 -9.97
N ALA A 180 1.76 -30.98 -11.18
CA ALA A 180 2.44 -31.50 -12.37
C ALA A 180 3.05 -30.36 -13.20
N VAL A 181 4.27 -30.60 -13.73
CA VAL A 181 4.98 -29.62 -14.58
C VAL A 181 4.15 -29.22 -15.79
N ASP A 182 3.66 -30.20 -16.56
CA ASP A 182 2.94 -29.91 -17.81
C ASP A 182 1.65 -29.12 -17.57
N ALA A 183 0.91 -29.42 -16.51
CA ALA A 183 -0.30 -28.68 -16.16
C ALA A 183 0.01 -27.20 -15.82
N LEU A 184 1.09 -26.95 -15.07
CA LEU A 184 1.52 -25.59 -14.76
C LEU A 184 2.02 -24.85 -15.99
N VAL A 185 2.78 -25.51 -16.88
CA VAL A 185 3.24 -24.95 -18.15
C VAL A 185 2.08 -24.53 -19.03
N ASP A 186 1.09 -25.42 -19.23
CA ASP A 186 -0.08 -25.14 -20.06
C ASP A 186 -0.92 -23.98 -19.50
N GLN A 187 -1.08 -23.94 -18.17
CA GLN A 187 -1.75 -22.83 -17.48
C GLN A 187 -1.00 -21.50 -17.67
N CYS A 188 0.33 -21.50 -17.49
CA CYS A 188 1.15 -20.31 -17.69
C CYS A 188 1.08 -19.77 -19.11
N LEU A 189 1.13 -20.65 -20.11
CA LEU A 189 0.97 -20.26 -21.52
C LEU A 189 -0.42 -19.70 -21.82
N ALA A 190 -1.47 -20.21 -21.18
CA ALA A 190 -2.81 -19.66 -21.32
C ALA A 190 -2.89 -18.24 -20.76
N TRP A 191 -2.28 -17.99 -19.60
CA TRP A 191 -2.15 -16.64 -19.04
C TRP A 191 -1.29 -15.73 -19.92
N GLY A 192 -0.16 -16.23 -20.44
CA GLY A 192 0.72 -15.49 -21.35
C GLY A 192 -0.01 -14.96 -22.55
N ARG A 193 -0.78 -15.82 -23.25
CA ARG A 193 -1.60 -15.41 -24.41
C ARG A 193 -2.62 -14.32 -24.10
N ARG A 194 -3.20 -14.31 -22.89
CA ARG A 194 -4.16 -13.28 -22.47
C ARG A 194 -3.50 -11.95 -22.12
N LEU A 195 -2.27 -12.01 -21.62
CA LEU A 195 -1.57 -10.85 -21.08
C LEU A 195 -0.50 -10.27 -22.01
N GLU A 196 -0.16 -10.94 -23.13
CA GLU A 196 0.92 -10.55 -24.05
C GLU A 196 0.83 -9.07 -24.46
N GLY A 197 -0.38 -8.58 -24.83
CA GLY A 197 -0.61 -7.21 -25.27
C GLY A 197 -0.42 -6.14 -24.18
N TYR A 198 -0.36 -6.57 -22.91
CA TYR A 198 -0.11 -5.68 -21.77
C TYR A 198 1.36 -5.66 -21.33
N LEU A 199 2.16 -6.66 -21.77
CA LEU A 199 3.56 -6.77 -21.34
C LEU A 199 4.43 -5.72 -22.03
N ASP A 200 5.22 -4.97 -21.20
CA ASP A 200 6.09 -3.93 -21.69
C ASP A 200 7.36 -3.79 -20.82
N ASP A 201 8.35 -3.07 -21.30
CA ASP A 201 9.51 -2.67 -20.49
C ASP A 201 9.14 -1.45 -19.64
N SER A 202 8.59 -1.72 -18.45
CA SER A 202 8.07 -0.69 -17.55
C SER A 202 9.13 0.34 -17.17
N THR A 203 10.40 -0.07 -17.03
CA THR A 203 11.48 0.85 -16.67
C THR A 203 11.67 1.92 -17.73
N TRP A 204 11.76 1.50 -19.00
CA TRP A 204 11.91 2.45 -20.10
C TRP A 204 10.67 3.28 -20.36
N LEU A 205 9.47 2.76 -20.12
CA LEU A 205 8.23 3.54 -20.18
C LEU A 205 8.25 4.69 -19.16
N VAL A 206 8.61 4.39 -17.91
CA VAL A 206 8.71 5.38 -16.84
C VAL A 206 9.81 6.40 -17.12
N GLN A 207 10.99 5.96 -17.53
CA GLN A 207 12.11 6.84 -17.87
C GLN A 207 11.77 7.77 -19.05
N ALA A 208 11.08 7.26 -20.07
CA ALA A 208 10.64 8.06 -21.21
C ALA A 208 9.60 9.10 -20.80
N ALA A 209 8.63 8.77 -19.93
CA ALA A 209 7.66 9.72 -19.41
C ALA A 209 8.35 10.86 -18.64
N LEU A 210 9.27 10.52 -17.74
CA LEU A 210 10.08 11.50 -17.00
C LEU A 210 10.92 12.39 -17.93
N ALA A 211 11.51 11.81 -18.97
CA ALA A 211 12.31 12.57 -19.95
C ALA A 211 11.46 13.56 -20.76
N ARG A 212 10.18 13.25 -21.03
CA ARG A 212 9.23 14.15 -21.67
C ARG A 212 8.68 15.24 -20.73
N GLY A 213 8.97 15.16 -19.44
CA GLY A 213 8.46 16.11 -18.47
C GLY A 213 7.08 15.77 -17.93
N GLU A 214 6.63 14.57 -18.14
CA GLU A 214 5.34 14.08 -17.65
C GLU A 214 5.43 13.79 -16.15
N HIS A 215 4.35 14.06 -15.42
CA HIS A 215 4.25 13.74 -14.00
C HIS A 215 3.97 12.24 -13.84
N VAL A 216 4.85 11.55 -13.12
CA VAL A 216 4.75 10.13 -12.78
C VAL A 216 4.45 9.98 -11.30
N LEU A 217 3.37 9.28 -10.98
CA LEU A 217 2.96 8.94 -9.62
C LEU A 217 3.32 7.49 -9.32
N LEU A 218 4.11 7.26 -8.27
CA LEU A 218 4.45 5.91 -7.80
C LEU A 218 3.54 5.55 -6.62
N GLU A 219 2.58 4.66 -6.88
CA GLU A 219 1.55 4.25 -5.93
C GLU A 219 2.03 3.08 -5.07
N GLY A 220 2.23 3.34 -3.78
CA GLY A 220 2.56 2.30 -2.80
C GLY A 220 1.35 1.48 -2.35
N ALA A 221 1.61 0.23 -2.00
CA ALA A 221 0.67 -0.64 -1.30
C ALA A 221 1.09 -0.81 0.16
N GLN A 222 0.19 -1.30 1.01
CA GLN A 222 0.43 -1.45 2.45
C GLN A 222 0.85 -0.12 3.11
N GLY A 223 1.77 -0.15 4.08
CA GLY A 223 2.29 1.04 4.77
C GLY A 223 3.65 0.79 5.38
N THR A 224 4.31 1.84 5.81
CA THR A 224 5.69 1.81 6.34
C THR A 224 5.87 0.80 7.47
N LEU A 225 4.88 0.66 8.36
CA LEU A 225 4.97 -0.25 9.51
C LEU A 225 4.73 -1.72 9.13
N LEU A 226 4.44 -2.00 7.87
CA LEU A 226 4.39 -3.33 7.27
C LEU A 226 5.57 -3.61 6.34
N ASP A 227 6.54 -2.70 6.24
CA ASP A 227 7.76 -2.91 5.43
C ASP A 227 8.59 -4.06 6.01
N LEU A 228 9.21 -4.86 5.12
CA LEU A 228 9.99 -6.03 5.51
C LEU A 228 11.17 -5.67 6.42
N ASP A 229 11.82 -4.53 6.17
CA ASP A 229 13.01 -4.07 6.89
C ASP A 229 12.70 -3.05 7.99
N HIS A 230 11.66 -2.22 7.79
CA HIS A 230 11.31 -1.09 8.66
C HIS A 230 10.03 -1.29 9.48
N GLY A 231 9.29 -2.36 9.22
CA GLY A 231 8.03 -2.65 9.90
C GLY A 231 8.20 -3.42 11.20
N SER A 232 7.06 -3.80 11.79
CA SER A 232 6.97 -4.58 13.02
C SER A 232 7.23 -6.08 12.76
N TYR A 233 8.42 -6.43 12.26
CA TYR A 233 8.80 -7.82 11.93
C TYR A 233 8.60 -8.75 13.14
N PRO A 234 8.04 -9.98 12.98
CA PRO A 234 7.72 -10.65 11.70
C PRO A 234 6.32 -10.34 11.12
N PHE A 235 5.54 -9.46 11.74
CA PHE A 235 4.18 -9.12 11.33
C PHE A 235 4.18 -8.02 10.26
N VAL A 236 4.76 -8.34 9.11
CA VAL A 236 5.01 -7.43 7.98
C VAL A 236 4.61 -8.06 6.66
N THR A 237 4.60 -7.29 5.57
CA THR A 237 4.56 -7.82 4.20
C THR A 237 5.96 -8.26 3.76
N SER A 238 6.04 -9.05 2.69
CA SER A 238 7.33 -9.52 2.16
C SER A 238 7.93 -8.57 1.12
N SER A 239 7.49 -7.32 1.10
CA SER A 239 7.96 -6.28 0.18
C SER A 239 8.36 -5.01 0.92
N ASN A 240 8.88 -4.02 0.20
CA ASN A 240 9.29 -2.73 0.75
C ASN A 240 8.33 -1.61 0.33
N PRO A 241 7.26 -1.33 1.13
CA PRO A 241 6.34 -0.20 0.94
C PRO A 241 6.98 1.19 1.10
N VAL A 242 8.15 1.28 1.74
CA VAL A 242 8.84 2.56 1.91
C VAL A 242 9.24 3.20 0.58
N ALA A 243 9.48 4.51 0.59
CA ALA A 243 9.79 5.28 -0.62
C ALA A 243 11.02 4.75 -1.38
N GLY A 244 12.02 4.18 -0.67
CA GLY A 244 13.16 3.52 -1.30
C GLY A 244 12.76 2.35 -2.20
N GLY A 245 11.69 1.63 -1.87
CA GLY A 245 11.13 0.56 -2.69
C GLY A 245 10.58 1.03 -4.03
N ALA A 246 10.15 2.29 -4.13
CA ALA A 246 9.68 2.88 -5.37
C ALA A 246 10.81 3.03 -6.40
N CYS A 247 12.03 3.28 -5.96
CA CYS A 247 13.19 3.36 -6.86
C CYS A 247 13.46 2.02 -7.54
N THR A 248 13.55 0.94 -6.76
CA THR A 248 13.84 -0.40 -7.28
C THR A 248 12.66 -1.02 -8.02
N GLY A 249 11.43 -0.82 -7.51
CA GLY A 249 10.22 -1.43 -8.06
C GLY A 249 9.56 -0.67 -9.19
N GLY A 250 9.81 0.64 -9.30
CA GLY A 250 9.32 1.50 -10.37
C GLY A 250 10.35 1.79 -11.46
N GLY A 251 11.61 1.39 -11.27
CA GLY A 251 12.67 1.59 -12.26
C GLY A 251 13.16 3.03 -12.37
N ILE A 252 13.20 3.79 -11.25
CA ILE A 252 13.70 5.16 -11.20
C ILE A 252 14.90 5.27 -10.26
N GLY A 253 15.75 6.25 -10.54
CA GLY A 253 16.86 6.59 -9.63
C GLY A 253 16.38 7.44 -8.45
N PRO A 254 17.07 7.40 -7.28
CA PRO A 254 16.64 8.15 -6.10
C PRO A 254 16.61 9.68 -6.32
N LEU A 255 17.46 10.21 -7.20
CA LEU A 255 17.49 11.64 -7.55
C LEU A 255 16.37 12.08 -8.52
N GLN A 256 15.57 11.13 -9.00
CA GLN A 256 14.40 11.40 -9.85
C GLN A 256 13.12 11.55 -9.02
N VAL A 257 13.18 11.25 -7.72
CA VAL A 257 12.07 11.47 -6.79
C VAL A 257 12.10 12.93 -6.36
N ASP A 258 11.07 13.68 -6.75
CA ASP A 258 10.93 15.09 -6.40
C ASP A 258 10.13 15.29 -5.12
N GLU A 259 9.16 14.40 -4.85
CA GLU A 259 8.28 14.47 -3.71
C GLU A 259 7.97 13.08 -3.15
N VAL A 260 7.90 12.97 -1.84
CA VAL A 260 7.34 11.81 -1.15
C VAL A 260 6.16 12.27 -0.31
N MET A 261 4.95 11.92 -0.76
CA MET A 261 3.71 12.22 -0.05
C MET A 261 3.35 11.07 0.89
N GLY A 262 3.31 11.38 2.18
CA GLY A 262 2.83 10.46 3.20
C GLY A 262 1.31 10.48 3.30
N VAL A 263 0.69 9.32 3.48
CA VAL A 263 -0.74 9.20 3.71
C VAL A 263 -0.98 8.59 5.09
N MET A 264 -1.81 9.25 5.90
CA MET A 264 -2.18 8.77 7.23
C MET A 264 -3.67 8.93 7.51
N LYS A 265 -4.21 8.15 8.43
CA LYS A 265 -5.54 8.36 9.01
C LYS A 265 -5.44 9.24 10.25
N ALA A 266 -6.54 9.89 10.61
CA ALA A 266 -6.66 10.62 11.87
C ALA A 266 -6.67 9.73 13.13
N TYR A 267 -6.65 8.41 12.96
CA TYR A 267 -6.52 7.37 13.98
C TYR A 267 -5.69 6.22 13.40
N ALA A 268 -5.42 5.18 14.17
CA ALA A 268 -4.64 4.05 13.68
C ALA A 268 -5.53 2.82 13.43
N THR A 269 -5.16 2.01 12.42
CA THR A 269 -5.78 0.70 12.20
C THR A 269 -4.74 -0.32 11.81
N ARG A 270 -5.00 -1.59 12.16
CA ARG A 270 -4.14 -2.71 11.80
C ARG A 270 -4.97 -3.94 11.43
N VAL A 271 -4.60 -4.64 10.35
CA VAL A 271 -5.13 -5.97 10.02
C VAL A 271 -4.13 -7.02 10.46
N GLY A 272 -4.63 -8.15 10.98
CA GLY A 272 -3.79 -9.29 11.38
C GLY A 272 -3.13 -9.13 12.74
N SER A 273 -2.17 -10.01 12.99
CA SER A 273 -1.46 -10.12 14.26
C SER A 273 -0.38 -9.04 14.43
N GLY A 274 0.26 -9.03 15.58
CA GLY A 274 1.37 -8.15 15.91
C GLY A 274 1.00 -7.01 16.86
N PRO A 275 2.00 -6.32 17.39
CA PRO A 275 1.83 -5.30 18.42
C PRO A 275 1.10 -4.07 17.89
N PHE A 276 0.26 -3.47 18.76
CA PHE A 276 -0.49 -2.26 18.46
C PHE A 276 -0.69 -1.48 19.77
N PRO A 277 0.28 -0.67 20.21
CA PRO A 277 0.28 -0.06 21.55
C PRO A 277 -0.97 0.78 21.85
N THR A 278 -1.48 1.51 20.87
CA THR A 278 -2.64 2.40 21.04
C THR A 278 -3.99 1.73 20.75
N GLU A 279 -4.05 0.40 20.66
CA GLU A 279 -5.28 -0.34 20.34
C GLU A 279 -6.39 -0.09 21.35
N LEU A 280 -7.62 0.04 20.86
CA LEU A 280 -8.83 0.26 21.65
C LEU A 280 -9.70 -0.99 21.69
N HIS A 281 -10.11 -1.37 22.91
CA HIS A 281 -10.99 -2.52 23.16
C HIS A 281 -12.33 -2.10 23.77
N ASP A 282 -12.65 -0.81 23.73
CA ASP A 282 -13.82 -0.19 24.35
C ASP A 282 -14.88 0.24 23.30
N GLU A 283 -15.93 0.88 23.79
CA GLU A 283 -17.04 1.40 22.95
C GLU A 283 -16.56 2.49 21.97
N ILE A 284 -15.52 3.24 22.32
CA ILE A 284 -14.94 4.27 21.44
C ILE A 284 -14.30 3.59 20.23
N GLY A 285 -13.48 2.55 20.46
CA GLY A 285 -12.89 1.75 19.39
C GLY A 285 -13.92 1.11 18.47
N ALA A 286 -14.97 0.52 19.05
CA ALA A 286 -16.09 -0.03 18.30
C ALA A 286 -16.83 1.03 17.48
N GLY A 287 -17.04 2.22 18.03
CA GLY A 287 -17.64 3.37 17.36
C GLY A 287 -16.82 3.86 16.17
N ILE A 288 -15.50 3.99 16.32
CA ILE A 288 -14.58 4.36 15.24
C ILE A 288 -14.60 3.28 14.13
N ALA A 289 -14.52 2.01 14.51
CA ALA A 289 -14.54 0.89 13.55
C ALA A 289 -15.83 0.88 12.70
N SER A 290 -16.99 1.09 13.36
CA SER A 290 -18.28 1.14 12.69
C SER A 290 -18.40 2.32 11.74
N ARG A 291 -18.18 3.56 12.22
CA ARG A 291 -18.26 4.79 11.40
C ARG A 291 -17.22 4.78 10.27
N GLY A 292 -16.02 4.28 10.57
CA GLY A 292 -14.93 4.19 9.60
C GLY A 292 -15.08 3.06 8.59
N HIS A 293 -16.08 2.17 8.74
CA HIS A 293 -16.22 0.95 7.94
C HIS A 293 -14.89 0.16 7.89
N GLU A 294 -14.28 -0.07 9.09
CA GLU A 294 -12.95 -0.64 9.21
C GLU A 294 -12.97 -2.16 9.00
N VAL A 295 -13.09 -2.53 7.71
CA VAL A 295 -13.03 -3.91 7.22
C VAL A 295 -12.00 -3.98 6.08
N GLY A 296 -11.15 -4.99 6.10
CA GLY A 296 -10.12 -5.19 5.09
C GLY A 296 -10.70 -5.44 3.71
N THR A 297 -10.32 -4.63 2.72
CA THR A 297 -10.87 -4.68 1.35
C THR A 297 -10.65 -6.04 0.69
N THR A 298 -9.50 -6.66 0.91
CA THR A 298 -9.09 -7.93 0.28
C THR A 298 -9.61 -9.16 1.02
N THR A 299 -9.59 -9.15 2.35
CA THR A 299 -9.87 -10.34 3.17
C THR A 299 -11.21 -10.30 3.89
N GLY A 300 -11.89 -9.16 3.91
CA GLY A 300 -13.12 -8.97 4.70
C GLY A 300 -12.91 -9.04 6.22
N ARG A 301 -11.67 -9.16 6.70
CA ARG A 301 -11.37 -9.23 8.15
C ARG A 301 -11.59 -7.88 8.81
N PRO A 302 -12.15 -7.82 10.03
CA PRO A 302 -12.21 -6.58 10.81
C PRO A 302 -10.81 -6.01 11.02
N ARG A 303 -10.68 -4.70 10.93
CA ARG A 303 -9.46 -3.99 11.32
C ARG A 303 -9.51 -3.69 12.80
N ARG A 304 -8.42 -3.97 13.50
CA ARG A 304 -8.17 -3.47 14.84
C ARG A 304 -8.02 -1.97 14.76
N VAL A 305 -8.57 -1.25 15.73
CA VAL A 305 -8.61 0.22 15.75
C VAL A 305 -7.90 0.74 17.00
N GLY A 306 -7.20 1.84 16.88
CA GLY A 306 -6.51 2.48 17.99
C GLY A 306 -6.42 4.00 17.83
N TRP A 307 -6.05 4.67 18.91
CA TRP A 307 -5.73 6.08 18.85
C TRP A 307 -4.55 6.35 17.91
N PHE A 308 -4.46 7.57 17.42
CA PHE A 308 -3.31 8.00 16.63
C PHE A 308 -2.02 7.90 17.46
N ASP A 309 -0.93 7.45 16.81
CA ASP A 309 0.36 7.22 17.45
C ASP A 309 1.44 8.02 16.71
N ALA A 310 2.05 8.97 17.43
CA ALA A 310 3.07 9.84 16.87
C ALA A 310 4.46 9.19 16.78
N MET A 311 4.72 8.11 17.53
CA MET A 311 6.04 7.47 17.49
C MET A 311 6.31 6.80 16.14
N PRO A 312 5.41 5.90 15.64
CA PRO A 312 5.56 5.35 14.32
C PRO A 312 5.42 6.40 13.20
N LEU A 313 4.63 7.49 13.41
CA LEU A 313 4.56 8.59 12.45
C LEU A 313 5.93 9.23 12.23
N ARG A 314 6.61 9.66 13.31
CA ARG A 314 7.95 10.26 13.23
C ARG A 314 8.96 9.34 12.55
N TYR A 315 8.91 8.06 12.88
CA TYR A 315 9.75 7.05 12.25
C TYR A 315 9.45 6.95 10.74
N ALA A 316 8.17 6.83 10.37
CA ALA A 316 7.76 6.74 8.97
C ALA A 316 8.15 8.01 8.17
N VAL A 317 7.99 9.20 8.76
CA VAL A 317 8.44 10.46 8.15
C VAL A 317 9.94 10.42 7.86
N ALA A 318 10.75 9.99 8.82
CA ALA A 318 12.20 9.95 8.69
C ALA A 318 12.68 8.95 7.63
N VAL A 319 12.21 7.69 7.68
CA VAL A 319 12.69 6.63 6.77
C VAL A 319 12.24 6.81 5.33
N ASN A 320 11.15 7.55 5.12
CA ASN A 320 10.63 7.85 3.78
C ASN A 320 11.05 9.23 3.25
N SER A 321 11.68 10.08 4.05
CA SER A 321 11.96 11.48 3.70
C SER A 321 10.69 12.22 3.24
N ILE A 322 9.62 12.11 4.03
CA ILE A 322 8.31 12.69 3.70
C ILE A 322 8.43 14.21 3.54
N SER A 323 7.89 14.74 2.44
CA SER A 323 7.87 16.18 2.13
C SER A 323 6.50 16.83 2.33
N SER A 324 5.43 16.02 2.23
CA SER A 324 4.05 16.47 2.42
C SER A 324 3.17 15.32 2.92
N ILE A 325 2.04 15.63 3.55
CA ILE A 325 1.13 14.63 4.13
C ILE A 325 -0.31 14.88 3.66
N MET A 326 -1.01 13.78 3.33
CA MET A 326 -2.47 13.73 3.25
C MET A 326 -3.03 13.05 4.51
N LEU A 327 -3.88 13.77 5.23
CA LEU A 327 -4.64 13.27 6.39
C LEU A 327 -6.02 12.79 5.94
N ASN A 328 -6.33 11.53 6.16
CA ASN A 328 -7.62 10.91 5.83
C ASN A 328 -8.48 10.64 7.06
N LYS A 329 -9.79 10.53 6.84
CA LYS A 329 -10.79 10.09 7.84
C LYS A 329 -10.86 10.96 9.10
N LEU A 330 -10.66 12.26 8.96
CA LEU A 330 -10.87 13.20 10.08
C LEU A 330 -12.32 13.22 10.55
N ASP A 331 -13.27 13.09 9.63
CA ASP A 331 -14.72 13.02 9.82
C ASP A 331 -15.16 11.91 10.79
N ILE A 332 -14.43 10.80 10.85
CA ILE A 332 -14.74 9.63 11.69
C ILE A 332 -14.61 9.95 13.18
N LEU A 333 -13.82 10.96 13.54
CA LEU A 333 -13.62 11.38 14.92
C LEU A 333 -14.70 12.35 15.43
N SER A 334 -15.60 12.86 14.58
CA SER A 334 -16.72 13.72 15.01
C SER A 334 -17.60 12.99 16.01
N GLY A 335 -18.05 13.69 17.05
CA GLY A 335 -18.88 13.16 18.11
C GLY A 335 -18.13 12.40 19.21
N ILE A 336 -16.80 12.38 19.19
CA ILE A 336 -15.97 11.82 20.27
C ILE A 336 -15.60 12.97 21.22
N PRO A 337 -15.97 12.90 22.51
CA PRO A 337 -15.76 14.03 23.45
C PRO A 337 -14.29 14.32 23.71
N THR A 338 -13.47 13.28 23.80
CA THR A 338 -12.02 13.39 24.03
C THR A 338 -11.27 12.47 23.09
N ILE A 339 -10.37 13.03 22.29
CA ILE A 339 -9.49 12.31 21.37
C ILE A 339 -8.11 12.23 22.01
N ARG A 340 -7.53 11.03 22.02
CA ARG A 340 -6.19 10.80 22.59
C ARG A 340 -5.16 10.65 21.49
N LEU A 341 -4.00 11.20 21.75
CA LEU A 341 -2.87 11.13 20.82
C LEU A 341 -1.67 10.55 21.56
N GLY A 342 -1.15 9.40 21.11
CA GLY A 342 0.06 8.79 21.66
C GLY A 342 1.28 9.62 21.31
N VAL A 343 1.92 10.25 22.31
CA VAL A 343 3.04 11.19 22.10
C VAL A 343 4.39 10.63 22.55
N ALA A 344 4.39 9.55 23.29
CA ALA A 344 5.55 8.79 23.75
C ALA A 344 5.12 7.40 24.24
N TYR A 345 6.07 6.56 24.60
CA TYR A 345 5.83 5.32 25.33
C TYR A 345 6.48 5.32 26.71
N ASP A 346 5.88 4.56 27.63
CA ASP A 346 6.54 4.05 28.81
C ASP A 346 6.99 2.61 28.52
N VAL A 347 8.27 2.34 28.66
CA VAL A 347 8.87 1.00 28.56
C VAL A 347 9.70 0.78 29.82
N ASP A 348 9.27 -0.14 30.68
CA ASP A 348 9.91 -0.46 31.96
C ASP A 348 10.11 0.78 32.87
N GLY A 349 9.11 1.66 32.95
CA GLY A 349 9.15 2.89 33.75
C GLY A 349 10.02 4.00 33.16
N ARG A 350 10.43 3.88 31.90
CA ARG A 350 11.22 4.88 31.18
C ARG A 350 10.44 5.44 30.03
N ARG A 351 10.39 6.77 29.91
CA ARG A 351 9.83 7.45 28.76
C ARG A 351 10.72 7.24 27.53
N VAL A 352 10.10 6.77 26.44
CA VAL A 352 10.72 6.54 25.13
C VAL A 352 10.00 7.40 24.09
N ASP A 353 10.75 8.27 23.41
CA ASP A 353 10.22 9.24 22.43
C ASP A 353 10.50 8.83 20.97
N HIS A 354 10.78 7.56 20.73
CA HIS A 354 11.03 6.99 19.41
C HIS A 354 10.35 5.63 19.23
N TRP A 355 10.15 5.21 17.98
CA TRP A 355 9.61 3.91 17.64
C TRP A 355 10.64 2.81 17.97
N PRO A 356 10.27 1.81 18.80
CA PRO A 356 11.17 0.71 19.12
C PRO A 356 11.46 -0.18 17.90
N SER A 357 12.66 -0.75 17.83
CA SER A 357 13.10 -1.54 16.65
C SER A 357 12.63 -2.99 16.65
N SER A 358 12.13 -3.53 17.78
CA SER A 358 11.69 -4.93 17.86
C SER A 358 10.20 -5.04 18.19
N ALA A 359 9.56 -6.09 17.66
CA ALA A 359 8.15 -6.35 17.93
C ALA A 359 7.86 -6.59 19.42
N SER A 360 8.79 -7.20 20.16
CA SER A 360 8.67 -7.37 21.61
C SER A 360 8.68 -6.03 22.36
N ALA A 361 9.65 -5.17 22.06
CA ALA A 361 9.70 -3.84 22.67
C ALA A 361 8.48 -2.97 22.32
N ILE A 362 7.89 -3.14 21.11
CA ILE A 362 6.66 -2.48 20.75
C ILE A 362 5.48 -3.07 21.52
N ALA A 363 5.45 -4.39 21.75
CA ALA A 363 4.38 -5.06 22.48
C ALA A 363 4.38 -4.68 23.97
N ASP A 364 5.56 -4.45 24.56
CA ASP A 364 5.73 -4.06 25.95
C ASP A 364 5.53 -2.54 26.18
N ALA A 365 5.44 -1.76 25.10
CA ALA A 365 5.27 -0.32 25.17
C ALA A 365 3.86 0.08 25.61
N THR A 366 3.79 0.88 26.67
CA THR A 366 2.54 1.51 27.12
C THR A 366 2.49 2.95 26.60
N PRO A 367 1.45 3.34 25.83
CA PRO A 367 1.39 4.68 25.25
C PRO A 367 1.15 5.75 26.32
N ILE A 368 1.90 6.84 26.23
CA ILE A 368 1.67 8.08 26.98
C ILE A 368 0.84 8.99 26.09
N TYR A 369 -0.33 9.40 26.56
CA TYR A 369 -1.29 10.16 25.79
C TYR A 369 -1.29 11.65 26.15
N GLU A 370 -1.61 12.45 25.14
CA GLU A 370 -2.10 13.82 25.27
C GLU A 370 -3.58 13.85 24.86
N ASP A 371 -4.41 14.48 25.68
CA ASP A 371 -5.87 14.55 25.48
C ASP A 371 -6.25 15.83 24.73
N PHE A 372 -7.03 15.68 23.68
CA PHE A 372 -7.58 16.77 22.86
C PHE A 372 -9.10 16.80 23.03
N PRO A 373 -9.72 17.97 23.25
CA PRO A 373 -11.16 18.08 23.21
C PRO A 373 -11.65 17.77 21.80
N GLY A 374 -12.70 16.95 21.71
CA GLY A 374 -13.33 16.58 20.45
C GLY A 374 -14.25 17.67 19.88
N TRP A 375 -14.96 17.33 18.84
CA TRP A 375 -15.96 18.20 18.18
C TRP A 375 -17.18 17.39 17.80
N ASP A 376 -18.37 18.00 17.94
CA ASP A 376 -19.65 17.35 17.66
C ASP A 376 -20.16 17.64 16.24
N ALA A 377 -19.75 18.77 15.65
CA ALA A 377 -20.23 19.18 14.34
C ALA A 377 -19.78 18.23 13.23
N PRO A 378 -20.69 17.84 12.31
CA PRO A 378 -20.29 17.13 11.10
C PRO A 378 -19.42 18.03 10.23
N ILE A 379 -18.38 17.44 9.59
CA ILE A 379 -17.41 18.19 8.79
C ILE A 379 -17.40 17.82 7.31
N HIS A 380 -18.32 16.98 6.85
CA HIS A 380 -18.36 16.48 5.46
C HIS A 380 -18.46 17.58 4.40
N ASP A 381 -19.10 18.70 4.75
CA ASP A 381 -19.33 19.82 3.84
C ASP A 381 -18.28 20.93 3.96
N VAL A 382 -17.34 20.77 4.86
CA VAL A 382 -16.24 21.75 5.03
C VAL A 382 -15.28 21.66 3.86
N ARG A 383 -14.91 22.81 3.30
CA ARG A 383 -14.00 22.91 2.14
C ARG A 383 -12.78 23.79 2.40
N SER A 384 -12.70 24.42 3.57
CA SER A 384 -11.57 25.24 4.00
C SER A 384 -11.13 24.83 5.41
N LEU A 385 -9.85 24.84 5.69
CA LEU A 385 -9.33 24.55 7.04
C LEU A 385 -9.88 25.54 8.08
N ALA A 386 -10.11 26.80 7.68
CA ALA A 386 -10.63 27.84 8.55
C ALA A 386 -12.08 27.55 9.03
N ASP A 387 -12.85 26.79 8.24
CA ASP A 387 -14.24 26.47 8.52
C ASP A 387 -14.40 25.19 9.36
N LEU A 388 -13.30 24.45 9.61
CA LEU A 388 -13.32 23.35 10.56
C LEU A 388 -13.63 23.85 11.97
N PRO A 389 -14.32 23.05 12.80
CA PRO A 389 -14.41 23.32 14.24
C PRO A 389 -13.04 23.57 14.85
N GLU A 390 -12.96 24.48 15.82
CA GLU A 390 -11.67 24.88 16.42
C GLU A 390 -10.87 23.69 16.93
N ASN A 391 -11.54 22.74 17.61
CA ASN A 391 -10.87 21.55 18.15
C ASN A 391 -10.35 20.62 17.03
N ALA A 392 -11.09 20.49 15.90
CA ALA A 392 -10.62 19.74 14.75
C ALA A 392 -9.38 20.39 14.13
N ARG A 393 -9.34 21.73 14.02
CA ARG A 393 -8.14 22.45 13.56
C ARG A 393 -6.97 22.25 14.48
N ARG A 394 -7.18 22.34 15.81
CA ARG A 394 -6.15 22.09 16.83
C ARG A 394 -5.56 20.68 16.69
N TYR A 395 -6.42 19.68 16.48
CA TYR A 395 -5.97 18.30 16.28
C TYR A 395 -5.10 18.16 15.01
N VAL A 396 -5.55 18.73 13.86
CA VAL A 396 -4.76 18.73 12.63
C VAL A 396 -3.41 19.43 12.81
N THR A 397 -3.40 20.58 13.52
CA THR A 397 -2.16 21.30 13.81
C THR A 397 -1.20 20.49 14.68
N ALA A 398 -1.71 19.84 15.72
CA ALA A 398 -0.89 18.97 16.57
C ALA A 398 -0.28 17.80 15.79
N LEU A 399 -1.04 17.17 14.90
CA LEU A 399 -0.51 16.12 14.01
C LEU A 399 0.59 16.63 13.10
N GLU A 400 0.43 17.83 12.53
CA GLU A 400 1.42 18.49 11.68
C GLU A 400 2.71 18.83 12.45
N GLU A 401 2.59 19.37 13.67
CA GLU A 401 3.73 19.66 14.55
C GLU A 401 4.47 18.40 14.94
N LEU A 402 3.75 17.33 15.29
CA LEU A 402 4.37 16.04 15.66
C LEU A 402 5.05 15.35 14.49
N ALA A 403 4.51 15.51 13.26
CA ALA A 403 5.13 15.02 12.04
C ALA A 403 6.37 15.85 11.63
N GLY A 404 6.39 17.14 11.96
CA GLY A 404 7.39 18.08 11.48
C GLY A 404 7.35 18.31 9.96
N VAL A 405 6.23 17.97 9.31
CA VAL A 405 6.02 18.01 7.85
C VAL A 405 4.60 18.54 7.59
N PRO A 406 4.40 19.42 6.57
CA PRO A 406 3.10 20.03 6.32
C PRO A 406 2.03 18.99 5.92
N ILE A 407 0.86 19.09 6.53
CA ILE A 407 -0.36 18.41 6.09
C ILE A 407 -1.00 19.30 5.03
N VAL A 408 -0.87 18.92 3.76
CA VAL A 408 -1.31 19.72 2.61
C VAL A 408 -2.72 19.36 2.12
N LEU A 409 -3.19 18.15 2.44
CA LEU A 409 -4.51 17.66 2.09
C LEU A 409 -5.20 17.08 3.34
N VAL A 410 -6.47 17.45 3.58
CA VAL A 410 -7.27 16.91 4.70
C VAL A 410 -8.59 16.39 4.15
N SER A 411 -8.81 15.09 4.27
CA SER A 411 -10.06 14.43 3.88
C SER A 411 -11.09 14.52 5.01
N VAL A 412 -12.27 15.01 4.68
CA VAL A 412 -13.42 15.19 5.57
C VAL A 412 -14.61 14.30 5.20
N GLY A 413 -14.39 13.30 4.35
CA GLY A 413 -15.39 12.31 3.92
C GLY A 413 -14.81 11.37 2.84
N PRO A 414 -15.59 10.39 2.36
CA PRO A 414 -15.11 9.39 1.42
C PRO A 414 -14.90 9.90 -0.02
N GLU A 415 -15.66 10.89 -0.45
CA GLU A 415 -15.64 11.40 -1.81
C GLU A 415 -14.40 12.26 -2.09
N ARG A 416 -13.99 12.32 -3.36
CA ARG A 416 -12.90 13.17 -3.84
C ARG A 416 -13.10 14.63 -3.46
N THR A 417 -14.30 15.16 -3.68
CA THR A 417 -14.69 16.55 -3.39
C THR A 417 -14.66 16.90 -1.91
N GLN A 418 -14.68 15.89 -1.03
CA GLN A 418 -14.57 16.02 0.42
C GLN A 418 -13.12 16.03 0.88
N THR A 419 -12.31 16.86 0.20
CA THR A 419 -10.89 17.06 0.52
C THR A 419 -10.59 18.55 0.57
N ILE A 420 -10.05 18.99 1.70
CA ILE A 420 -9.56 20.35 1.90
C ILE A 420 -8.13 20.41 1.40
N GLU A 421 -7.86 21.29 0.45
CA GLU A 421 -6.51 21.56 -0.06
C GLU A 421 -5.89 22.74 0.67
N ARG A 422 -4.65 22.56 1.19
CA ARG A 422 -3.85 23.57 1.86
C ARG A 422 -2.61 23.85 1.03
N ALA A 423 -2.70 24.78 0.07
CA ALA A 423 -1.55 25.33 -0.68
C ALA A 423 -0.51 24.28 -1.15
N TRP A 424 -0.99 23.04 -1.49
CA TRP A 424 -0.13 22.06 -2.12
C TRP A 424 0.22 22.54 -3.53
N ARG A 425 1.49 22.69 -3.77
CA ARG A 425 2.02 22.86 -5.13
C ARG A 425 3.02 21.74 -5.33
N PRO A 426 2.88 20.90 -6.37
CA PRO A 426 3.96 19.99 -6.76
C PRO A 426 5.24 20.79 -6.79
N MET A 427 6.31 20.32 -6.13
CA MET A 427 7.56 21.08 -6.10
C MET A 427 8.00 21.36 -7.54
N ARG A 428 7.87 22.62 -7.95
CA ARG A 428 8.44 23.06 -9.22
C ARG A 428 9.95 22.89 -9.11
N HIS A 429 10.56 22.18 -10.05
CA HIS A 429 11.99 22.01 -10.22
C HIS A 429 12.85 23.04 -9.45
N ARG A 430 13.74 22.57 -8.60
CA ARG A 430 14.99 23.27 -8.38
C ARG A 430 15.65 23.33 -9.74
N GLY A 431 15.68 24.54 -10.33
CA GLY A 431 16.12 24.80 -11.69
C GLY A 431 17.41 24.05 -12.00
N GLY A 432 17.40 23.36 -13.13
CA GLY A 432 18.57 22.66 -13.61
C GLY A 432 19.75 23.62 -13.64
N MET A 433 20.81 23.27 -12.92
CA MET A 433 22.13 23.78 -13.28
C MET A 433 22.38 23.33 -14.71
N ALA A 434 22.30 24.24 -15.66
CA ALA A 434 22.81 24.03 -16.99
C ALA A 434 24.25 23.53 -16.82
N ARG A 435 24.50 22.26 -17.16
CA ARG A 435 25.85 21.77 -17.32
C ARG A 435 26.37 22.44 -18.59
N SER A 436 27.24 23.46 -18.41
CA SER A 436 28.07 24.00 -19.44
C SER A 436 29.10 22.98 -19.93
#